data_be911b2521fd16e20e3fa4810bfcef34
#
_entry.id   be911b2521fd16e20e3fa4810bfcef34
#
_cell.length_a   1.000
_cell.length_b   1.000
_cell.length_c   1.000
_cell.angle_alpha   90.00
_cell.angle_beta   90.00
_cell.angle_gamma   90.00
#
_symmetry.space_group_name_H-M   'P 1'
#
loop_
_entity.id
_entity.type
_entity.pdbx_description
1 polymer ?
#
loop_
_entity_poly.entity_id
_entity_poly.type
_entity_poly.pdbx_seq_one_letter_code
_entity_poly.pdbx_strand_id
1 'polypeptide(L)'
;QSEGPSKLPKVVTDEFTFTAWVNDGEDYLKKNYRWITKIIAGYIKSGYYFLEDFLIDSPWLLVASIIFLPCLIAGGLRLGLYSLFVIYFWGAVGMWDESLQTVALMGLSVLLCVFFGVILGVLCSQSDRFDGFMKPILDTMQVMPAFVYLFPALFFFGIGGAPAILATMIYA
;
A
#
# COMPACT_ATOMS: atom_id res chain seq x y z
N GLN A 1 -27.42 -44.99 -4.30
CA GLN A 1 -26.39 -44.45 -3.39
C GLN A 1 -25.05 -44.55 -4.11
N SER A 2 -24.67 -43.51 -4.79
CA SER A 2 -23.38 -43.38 -5.44
C SER A 2 -22.42 -42.74 -4.43
N GLU A 3 -21.50 -43.49 -3.88
CA GLU A 3 -20.38 -42.98 -3.13
C GLU A 3 -19.52 -42.10 -4.09
N GLY A 4 -19.44 -40.83 -3.78
CA GLY A 4 -18.58 -39.89 -4.51
C GLY A 4 -17.11 -40.24 -4.30
N PRO A 5 -16.22 -39.85 -5.24
CA PRO A 5 -14.84 -40.28 -5.27
C PRO A 5 -14.06 -39.78 -4.05
N SER A 6 -13.48 -40.78 -3.36
CA SER A 6 -12.32 -40.71 -2.47
C SER A 6 -12.00 -39.37 -1.78
N LYS A 7 -12.52 -39.23 -0.58
CA LYS A 7 -11.84 -38.33 0.40
C LYS A 7 -10.40 -38.79 0.54
N LEU A 8 -9.47 -37.92 0.33
CA LEU A 8 -8.05 -38.17 0.61
C LEU A 8 -7.91 -38.79 2.01
N PRO A 9 -7.04 -39.78 2.21
CA PRO A 9 -6.85 -40.39 3.52
C PRO A 9 -6.61 -39.32 4.57
N LYS A 10 -7.30 -39.44 5.71
CA LYS A 10 -7.15 -38.46 6.83
C LYS A 10 -5.69 -38.26 7.26
N VAL A 11 -4.84 -39.24 7.06
CA VAL A 11 -3.40 -39.19 7.30
C VAL A 11 -2.72 -38.08 6.49
N VAL A 12 -3.22 -37.76 5.30
CA VAL A 12 -2.64 -36.66 4.47
C VAL A 12 -3.15 -35.30 4.91
N THR A 13 -4.30 -35.25 5.59
CA THR A 13 -4.89 -33.98 6.07
C THR A 13 -4.52 -33.64 7.50
N ASP A 14 -4.19 -34.64 8.34
CA ASP A 14 -3.85 -34.43 9.76
C ASP A 14 -2.37 -34.24 10.03
N GLU A 15 -1.48 -34.60 9.08
CA GLU A 15 -0.02 -34.47 9.24
C GLU A 15 0.62 -33.30 8.50
N PHE A 16 -0.13 -32.35 7.99
CA PHE A 16 0.52 -31.11 7.57
C PHE A 16 0.78 -30.21 8.80
N THR A 17 1.73 -30.65 9.62
CA THR A 17 2.36 -29.92 10.73
C THR A 17 2.73 -28.48 10.34
N PHE A 18 3.00 -28.23 9.06
CA PHE A 18 3.33 -26.92 8.54
C PHE A 18 2.12 -25.95 8.59
N THR A 19 0.93 -26.39 8.21
CA THR A 19 -0.29 -25.54 8.31
C THR A 19 -0.68 -25.26 9.75
N ALA A 20 -0.53 -26.24 10.65
CA ALA A 20 -0.77 -26.05 12.08
C ALA A 20 0.25 -25.05 12.66
N TRP A 21 1.53 -25.20 12.34
CA TRP A 21 2.59 -24.27 12.75
C TRP A 21 2.37 -22.86 12.23
N VAL A 22 1.96 -22.71 10.98
CA VAL A 22 1.64 -21.41 10.39
C VAL A 22 0.44 -20.79 11.09
N ASN A 23 -0.63 -21.56 11.35
CA ASN A 23 -1.83 -21.09 12.03
C ASN A 23 -1.55 -20.71 13.49
N ASP A 24 -0.78 -21.51 14.22
CA ASP A 24 -0.40 -21.21 15.60
C ASP A 24 0.52 -19.98 15.68
N GLY A 25 1.46 -19.84 14.75
CA GLY A 25 2.29 -18.64 14.61
C GLY A 25 1.46 -17.41 14.26
N GLU A 26 0.48 -17.58 13.39
CA GLU A 26 -0.50 -16.57 12.99
C GLU A 26 -1.30 -16.07 14.20
N ASP A 27 -1.88 -16.99 14.96
CA ASP A 27 -2.70 -16.65 16.12
C ASP A 27 -1.88 -16.00 17.24
N TYR A 28 -0.63 -16.45 17.45
CA TYR A 28 0.29 -15.84 18.39
C TYR A 28 0.65 -14.40 18.00
N LEU A 29 0.99 -14.16 16.72
CA LEU A 29 1.30 -12.84 16.20
C LEU A 29 0.07 -11.93 16.25
N LYS A 30 -1.11 -12.40 15.83
CA LYS A 30 -2.35 -11.65 15.92
C LYS A 30 -2.68 -11.28 17.37
N LYS A 31 -2.54 -12.20 18.32
CA LYS A 31 -2.89 -11.97 19.72
C LYS A 31 -1.96 -10.95 20.40
N ASN A 32 -0.65 -11.04 20.14
CA ASN A 32 0.34 -10.21 20.82
C ASN A 32 0.53 -8.83 20.16
N TYR A 33 0.45 -8.75 18.83
CA TYR A 33 0.77 -7.53 18.09
C TYR A 33 -0.45 -6.80 17.52
N ARG A 34 -1.66 -7.33 17.73
CA ARG A 34 -2.89 -6.74 17.20
C ARG A 34 -3.14 -5.30 17.65
N TRP A 35 -2.67 -4.92 18.81
CA TRP A 35 -2.81 -3.54 19.27
C TRP A 35 -1.92 -2.58 18.48
N ILE A 36 -0.68 -2.98 18.17
CA ILE A 36 0.25 -2.17 17.36
C ILE A 36 -0.28 -2.02 15.93
N THR A 37 -0.69 -3.14 15.31
CA THR A 37 -1.24 -3.12 13.96
C THR A 37 -2.52 -2.30 13.86
N LYS A 38 -3.38 -2.34 14.89
CA LYS A 38 -4.58 -1.49 14.95
C LYS A 38 -4.26 0.00 15.06
N ILE A 39 -3.26 0.36 15.87
CA ILE A 39 -2.83 1.75 16.00
C ILE A 39 -2.27 2.26 14.67
N ILE A 40 -1.34 1.53 14.06
CA ILE A 40 -0.74 1.90 12.77
C ILE A 40 -1.82 1.98 11.69
N ALA A 41 -2.69 0.97 11.59
CA ALA A 41 -3.82 0.99 10.66
C ALA A 41 -4.75 2.17 10.91
N GLY A 42 -4.98 2.54 12.17
CA GLY A 42 -5.81 3.69 12.55
C GLY A 42 -5.24 4.99 12.01
N TYR A 43 -3.96 5.25 12.21
CA TYR A 43 -3.30 6.46 11.69
C TYR A 43 -3.27 6.50 10.16
N ILE A 44 -2.95 5.38 9.50
CA ILE A 44 -2.94 5.30 8.04
C ILE A 44 -4.35 5.53 7.48
N LYS A 45 -5.37 4.88 8.07
CA LYS A 45 -6.76 5.06 7.67
C LYS A 45 -7.22 6.50 7.88
N SER A 46 -6.90 7.10 9.02
CA SER A 46 -7.26 8.50 9.30
C SER A 46 -6.61 9.46 8.30
N GLY A 47 -5.33 9.26 7.98
CA GLY A 47 -4.63 10.05 6.97
C GLY A 47 -5.21 9.86 5.56
N TYR A 48 -5.57 8.62 5.21
CA TYR A 48 -6.20 8.30 3.94
C TYR A 48 -7.57 8.97 3.80
N TYR A 49 -8.47 8.78 4.77
CA TYR A 49 -9.79 9.40 4.75
C TYR A 49 -9.74 10.93 4.78
N PHE A 50 -8.80 11.51 5.53
CA PHE A 50 -8.59 12.96 5.50
C PHE A 50 -8.24 13.48 4.09
N LEU A 51 -7.35 12.78 3.36
CA LEU A 51 -7.00 13.16 1.99
C LEU A 51 -8.14 12.87 1.01
N GLU A 52 -8.83 11.75 1.17
CA GLU A 52 -9.98 11.35 0.36
C GLU A 52 -11.10 12.37 0.49
N ASP A 53 -11.54 12.66 1.72
CA ASP A 53 -12.60 13.64 2.01
C ASP A 53 -12.19 15.02 1.51
N PHE A 54 -10.94 15.43 1.75
CA PHE A 54 -10.43 16.71 1.25
C PHE A 54 -10.52 16.82 -0.27
N LEU A 55 -10.19 15.76 -1.02
CA LEU A 55 -10.23 15.79 -2.48
C LEU A 55 -11.67 15.71 -3.02
N ILE A 56 -12.53 14.88 -2.41
CA ILE A 56 -13.92 14.68 -2.85
C ILE A 56 -14.78 15.90 -2.54
N ASP A 57 -14.63 16.49 -1.35
CA ASP A 57 -15.41 17.67 -0.93
C ASP A 57 -14.91 18.98 -1.57
N SER A 58 -13.71 18.94 -2.18
CA SER A 58 -13.14 20.13 -2.82
C SER A 58 -13.80 20.43 -4.16
N PRO A 59 -13.95 21.71 -4.53
CA PRO A 59 -14.39 22.08 -5.87
C PRO A 59 -13.50 21.45 -6.94
N TRP A 60 -14.11 20.94 -8.00
CA TRP A 60 -13.38 20.26 -9.09
C TRP A 60 -12.22 21.09 -9.68
N LEU A 61 -12.36 22.44 -9.73
CA LEU A 61 -11.30 23.36 -10.18
C LEU A 61 -10.08 23.32 -9.27
N LEU A 62 -10.28 23.19 -7.95
CA LEU A 62 -9.17 23.08 -6.99
C LEU A 62 -8.42 21.77 -7.19
N VAL A 63 -9.14 20.66 -7.31
CA VAL A 63 -8.56 19.35 -7.58
C VAL A 63 -7.79 19.35 -8.91
N ALA A 64 -8.41 19.89 -9.96
CA ALA A 64 -7.76 20.07 -11.26
C ALA A 64 -6.48 20.88 -11.15
N SER A 65 -6.49 21.97 -10.37
CA SER A 65 -5.31 22.81 -10.16
C SER A 65 -4.19 22.08 -9.40
N ILE A 66 -4.52 21.29 -8.37
CA ILE A 66 -3.56 20.48 -7.59
C ILE A 66 -2.85 19.47 -8.48
N ILE A 67 -3.52 18.90 -9.48
CA ILE A 67 -2.93 17.94 -10.40
C ILE A 67 -2.21 18.65 -11.56
N PHE A 68 -2.82 19.67 -12.14
CA PHE A 68 -2.31 20.39 -13.31
C PHE A 68 -1.03 21.15 -13.02
N LEU A 69 -0.96 21.92 -11.92
CA LEU A 69 0.18 22.79 -11.63
C LEU A 69 1.50 22.02 -11.47
N PRO A 70 1.58 20.93 -10.67
CA PRO A 70 2.80 20.14 -10.60
C PRO A 70 3.18 19.53 -11.95
N CYS A 71 2.21 19.05 -12.73
CA CYS A 71 2.47 18.52 -14.07
C CYS A 71 3.03 19.58 -15.01
N LEU A 72 2.48 20.78 -14.96
CA LEU A 72 2.96 21.92 -15.76
C LEU A 72 4.40 22.33 -15.37
N ILE A 73 4.68 22.38 -14.07
CA ILE A 73 6.01 22.78 -13.56
C ILE A 73 7.07 21.71 -13.89
N ALA A 74 6.73 20.42 -13.70
CA ALA A 74 7.67 19.33 -13.89
C ALA A 74 7.92 18.96 -15.35
N GLY A 75 6.89 19.01 -16.20
CA GLY A 75 6.98 18.55 -17.59
C GLY A 75 6.55 19.55 -18.64
N GLY A 76 6.33 20.81 -18.23
CA GLY A 76 5.94 21.88 -19.13
C GLY A 76 4.53 21.70 -19.70
N LEU A 77 4.23 22.49 -20.74
CA LEU A 77 2.90 22.58 -21.31
C LEU A 77 2.34 21.23 -21.82
N ARG A 78 3.20 20.36 -22.33
CA ARG A 78 2.76 19.05 -22.85
C ARG A 78 2.17 18.17 -21.73
N LEU A 79 2.88 18.08 -20.60
CA LEU A 79 2.41 17.28 -19.45
C LEU A 79 1.19 17.93 -18.80
N GLY A 80 1.15 19.25 -18.73
CA GLY A 80 -0.02 20.00 -18.25
C GLY A 80 -1.26 19.74 -19.10
N LEU A 81 -1.16 19.82 -20.44
CA LEU A 81 -2.29 19.53 -21.34
C LEU A 81 -2.75 18.07 -21.23
N TYR A 82 -1.80 17.13 -21.08
CA TYR A 82 -2.14 15.73 -20.87
C TYR A 82 -2.89 15.49 -19.54
N SER A 83 -2.46 16.15 -18.46
CA SER A 83 -3.17 16.05 -17.18
C SER A 83 -4.58 16.61 -17.24
N LEU A 84 -4.81 17.72 -17.95
CA LEU A 84 -6.18 18.26 -18.19
C LEU A 84 -7.05 17.29 -18.98
N PHE A 85 -6.47 16.64 -20.01
CA PHE A 85 -7.19 15.61 -20.76
C PHE A 85 -7.61 14.43 -19.87
N VAL A 86 -6.71 13.96 -18.99
CA VAL A 86 -7.01 12.86 -18.05
C VAL A 86 -8.10 13.27 -17.06
N ILE A 87 -8.03 14.47 -16.49
CA ILE A 87 -9.04 15.00 -15.57
C ILE A 87 -10.42 15.10 -16.25
N TYR A 88 -10.46 15.63 -17.47
CA TYR A 88 -11.68 15.66 -18.26
C TYR A 88 -12.23 14.26 -18.54
N PHE A 89 -11.35 13.32 -18.86
CA PHE A 89 -11.73 11.92 -19.12
C PHE A 89 -12.34 11.25 -17.88
N TRP A 90 -11.82 11.48 -16.68
CA TRP A 90 -12.41 10.96 -15.43
C TRP A 90 -13.85 11.44 -15.25
N GLY A 91 -14.09 12.73 -15.47
CA GLY A 91 -15.45 13.28 -15.41
C GLY A 91 -16.37 12.74 -16.51
N ALA A 92 -15.86 12.59 -17.74
CA ALA A 92 -16.64 12.12 -18.88
C ALA A 92 -17.08 10.64 -18.75
N VAL A 93 -16.24 9.80 -18.12
CA VAL A 93 -16.53 8.37 -17.89
C VAL A 93 -17.36 8.18 -16.62
N GLY A 94 -17.48 9.19 -15.75
CA GLY A 94 -18.20 9.10 -14.48
C GLY A 94 -17.45 8.37 -13.38
N MET A 95 -16.10 8.29 -13.49
CA MET A 95 -15.20 7.65 -12.51
C MET A 95 -14.45 8.70 -11.68
N TRP A 96 -15.10 9.81 -11.37
CA TRP A 96 -14.47 10.91 -10.65
C TRP A 96 -14.05 10.52 -9.24
N ASP A 97 -14.98 9.98 -8.46
CA ASP A 97 -14.74 9.63 -7.05
C ASP A 97 -13.72 8.52 -6.90
N GLU A 98 -13.79 7.47 -7.72
CA GLU A 98 -12.84 6.36 -7.71
C GLU A 98 -11.42 6.81 -8.11
N SER A 99 -11.34 7.77 -9.03
CA SER A 99 -10.06 8.36 -9.42
C SER A 99 -9.46 9.18 -8.28
N LEU A 100 -10.27 9.97 -7.57
CA LEU A 100 -9.80 10.73 -6.41
C LEU A 100 -9.39 9.85 -5.24
N GLN A 101 -10.11 8.76 -4.98
CA GLN A 101 -9.72 7.75 -4.00
C GLN A 101 -8.34 7.16 -4.33
N THR A 102 -8.09 6.86 -5.60
CA THR A 102 -6.79 6.37 -6.06
C THR A 102 -5.70 7.43 -5.88
N VAL A 103 -5.99 8.70 -6.19
CA VAL A 103 -5.05 9.83 -5.98
C VAL A 103 -4.74 10.00 -4.49
N ALA A 104 -5.74 9.92 -3.61
CA ALA A 104 -5.56 10.00 -2.16
C ALA A 104 -4.67 8.87 -1.64
N LEU A 105 -4.94 7.63 -2.09
CA LEU A 105 -4.16 6.44 -1.71
C LEU A 105 -2.71 6.56 -2.14
N MET A 106 -2.46 6.89 -3.41
CA MET A 106 -1.12 7.07 -3.96
C MET A 106 -0.41 8.27 -3.33
N GLY A 107 -1.11 9.38 -3.14
CA GLY A 107 -0.58 10.58 -2.49
C GLY A 107 -0.07 10.29 -1.07
N LEU A 108 -0.88 9.61 -0.25
CA LEU A 108 -0.45 9.21 1.10
C LEU A 108 0.72 8.22 1.06
N SER A 109 0.70 7.25 0.15
CA SER A 109 1.80 6.30 -0.01
C SER A 109 3.12 7.00 -0.33
N VAL A 110 3.11 7.95 -1.27
CA VAL A 110 4.28 8.75 -1.65
C VAL A 110 4.77 9.62 -0.48
N LEU A 111 3.86 10.28 0.24
CA LEU A 111 4.24 11.10 1.41
C LEU A 111 4.93 10.25 2.47
N LEU A 112 4.39 9.08 2.78
CA LEU A 112 4.99 8.15 3.74
C LEU A 112 6.33 7.61 3.24
N CYS A 113 6.42 7.25 1.95
CA CYS A 113 7.65 6.77 1.34
C CYS A 113 8.76 7.83 1.41
N VAL A 114 8.45 9.08 1.06
CA VAL A 114 9.42 10.19 1.16
C VAL A 114 9.83 10.44 2.61
N PHE A 115 8.88 10.45 3.53
CA PHE A 115 9.15 10.66 4.96
C PHE A 115 10.11 9.61 5.52
N PHE A 116 9.79 8.34 5.35
CA PHE A 116 10.65 7.24 5.84
C PHE A 116 11.93 7.11 5.02
N GLY A 117 11.86 7.31 3.71
CA GLY A 117 13.03 7.26 2.81
C GLY A 117 14.07 8.31 3.15
N VAL A 118 13.65 9.55 3.45
CA VAL A 118 14.57 10.62 3.89
C VAL A 118 15.23 10.27 5.22
N ILE A 119 14.47 9.77 6.19
CA ILE A 119 15.01 9.34 7.50
C ILE A 119 16.04 8.23 7.31
N LEU A 120 15.70 7.18 6.55
CA LEU A 120 16.62 6.08 6.27
C LEU A 120 17.85 6.55 5.49
N GLY A 121 17.66 7.40 4.48
CA GLY A 121 18.78 7.96 3.69
C GLY A 121 19.74 8.77 4.53
N VAL A 122 19.24 9.61 5.46
CA VAL A 122 20.08 10.35 6.41
C VAL A 122 20.84 9.42 7.34
N LEU A 123 20.19 8.37 7.86
CA LEU A 123 20.84 7.38 8.72
C LEU A 123 21.94 6.61 7.97
N CYS A 124 21.68 6.20 6.72
CA CYS A 124 22.67 5.55 5.86
C CYS A 124 23.87 6.47 5.58
N SER A 125 23.62 7.75 5.35
CA SER A 125 24.70 8.72 5.09
C SER A 125 25.62 9.00 6.29
N GLN A 126 25.14 8.74 7.51
CA GLN A 126 25.92 8.97 8.74
C GLN A 126 26.75 7.76 9.17
N SER A 127 26.53 6.59 8.62
CA SER A 127 27.20 5.34 9.05
C SER A 127 27.35 4.34 7.92
N ASP A 128 28.60 4.14 7.47
CA ASP A 128 28.94 3.13 6.44
C ASP A 128 28.50 1.71 6.85
N ARG A 129 28.53 1.40 8.16
CA ARG A 129 28.05 0.08 8.66
C ARG A 129 26.56 -0.09 8.49
N PHE A 130 25.80 0.97 8.80
CA PHE A 130 24.35 0.96 8.64
C PHE A 130 23.96 0.90 7.16
N ASP A 131 24.63 1.69 6.32
CA ASP A 131 24.45 1.68 4.87
C ASP A 131 24.72 0.30 4.27
N GLY A 132 25.86 -0.30 4.63
CA GLY A 132 26.22 -1.65 4.17
C GLY A 132 25.26 -2.76 4.61
N PHE A 133 24.56 -2.56 5.74
CA PHE A 133 23.52 -3.49 6.21
C PHE A 133 22.17 -3.23 5.52
N MET A 134 21.80 -1.97 5.33
CA MET A 134 20.49 -1.61 4.77
C MET A 134 20.39 -1.81 3.27
N LYS A 135 21.47 -1.57 2.50
CA LYS A 135 21.48 -1.74 1.04
C LYS A 135 20.97 -3.11 0.57
N PRO A 136 21.50 -4.23 1.05
CA PRO A 136 21.03 -5.56 0.60
C PRO A 136 19.54 -5.80 0.93
N ILE A 137 19.05 -5.23 2.04
CA ILE A 137 17.63 -5.32 2.44
C ILE A 137 16.77 -4.55 1.45
N LEU A 138 17.13 -3.29 1.19
CA LEU A 138 16.39 -2.43 0.25
C LEU A 138 16.41 -3.00 -1.17
N ASP A 139 17.58 -3.46 -1.63
CA ASP A 139 17.72 -4.11 -2.94
C ASP A 139 16.83 -5.35 -3.05
N THR A 140 16.79 -6.19 -2.00
CA THR A 140 15.91 -7.36 -1.95
C THR A 140 14.44 -6.96 -2.00
N MET A 141 14.07 -5.89 -1.27
CA MET A 141 12.69 -5.38 -1.25
C MET A 141 12.25 -4.89 -2.63
N GLN A 142 13.12 -4.26 -3.40
CA GLN A 142 12.79 -3.77 -4.75
C GLN A 142 12.70 -4.89 -5.80
N VAL A 143 13.46 -5.95 -5.63
CA VAL A 143 13.42 -7.11 -6.56
C VAL A 143 12.15 -7.94 -6.38
N MET A 144 11.59 -7.98 -5.18
CA MET A 144 10.38 -8.75 -4.88
C MET A 144 9.12 -8.04 -5.44
N PRO A 145 8.20 -8.77 -6.10
CA PRO A 145 6.95 -8.19 -6.56
C PRO A 145 6.13 -7.59 -5.42
N ALA A 146 5.45 -6.45 -5.65
CA ALA A 146 4.65 -5.76 -4.65
C ALA A 146 3.58 -6.65 -3.96
N PHE A 147 3.07 -7.66 -4.65
CA PHE A 147 2.11 -8.62 -4.09
C PHE A 147 2.66 -9.41 -2.90
N VAL A 148 3.98 -9.63 -2.84
CA VAL A 148 4.62 -10.35 -1.72
C VAL A 148 4.43 -9.58 -0.41
N TYR A 149 4.43 -8.25 -0.47
CA TYR A 149 4.19 -7.38 0.69
C TYR A 149 2.71 -7.18 0.98
N LEU A 150 1.87 -7.26 -0.06
CA LEU A 150 0.43 -7.10 0.09
C LEU A 150 -0.18 -8.23 0.93
N PHE A 151 0.24 -9.48 0.76
CA PHE A 151 -0.30 -10.61 1.51
C PHE A 151 -0.10 -10.47 3.03
N PRO A 152 1.12 -10.26 3.56
CA PRO A 152 1.31 -9.99 4.98
C PRO A 152 0.55 -8.74 5.46
N ALA A 153 0.51 -7.68 4.63
CA ALA A 153 -0.21 -6.47 4.99
C ALA A 153 -1.73 -6.72 5.11
N LEU A 154 -2.34 -7.46 4.18
CA LEU A 154 -3.75 -7.87 4.28
C LEU A 154 -4.03 -8.71 5.53
N PHE A 155 -3.08 -9.56 5.87
CA PHE A 155 -3.17 -10.43 7.02
C PHE A 155 -3.21 -9.65 8.35
N PHE A 156 -2.34 -8.66 8.51
CA PHE A 156 -2.24 -7.87 9.73
C PHE A 156 -3.26 -6.72 9.81
N PHE A 157 -3.60 -6.11 8.68
CA PHE A 157 -4.39 -4.87 8.63
C PHE A 157 -5.81 -5.08 8.08
N GLY A 158 -6.10 -6.29 7.54
CA GLY A 158 -7.38 -6.60 6.91
C GLY A 158 -7.51 -6.00 5.51
N ILE A 159 -8.65 -6.20 4.87
CA ILE A 159 -8.95 -5.65 3.53
C ILE A 159 -9.21 -4.14 3.64
N GLY A 160 -8.59 -3.35 2.75
CA GLY A 160 -8.80 -1.90 2.69
C GLY A 160 -7.60 -1.11 2.17
N GLY A 161 -7.64 0.21 2.28
CA GLY A 161 -6.58 1.11 1.82
C GLY A 161 -5.27 0.98 2.59
N ALA A 162 -5.32 0.69 3.90
CA ALA A 162 -4.12 0.61 4.73
C ALA A 162 -3.09 -0.44 4.26
N PRO A 163 -3.45 -1.71 3.98
CA PRO A 163 -2.50 -2.68 3.45
C PRO A 163 -1.96 -2.29 2.06
N ALA A 164 -2.78 -1.67 1.21
CA ALA A 164 -2.33 -1.20 -0.10
C ALA A 164 -1.29 -0.08 0.02
N ILE A 165 -1.53 0.91 0.91
CA ILE A 165 -0.61 2.00 1.20
C ILE A 165 0.72 1.45 1.74
N LEU A 166 0.68 0.52 2.70
CA LEU A 166 1.88 -0.09 3.27
C LEU A 166 2.67 -0.90 2.24
N ALA A 167 2.00 -1.72 1.44
CA ALA A 167 2.66 -2.50 0.40
C ALA A 167 3.32 -1.60 -0.64
N THR A 168 2.65 -0.51 -1.05
CA THR A 168 3.18 0.48 -1.98
C THR A 168 4.38 1.21 -1.37
N MET A 169 4.30 1.62 -0.10
CA MET A 169 5.37 2.30 0.62
C MET A 169 6.63 1.42 0.75
N ILE A 170 6.45 0.12 1.02
CA ILE A 170 7.57 -0.81 1.16
C ILE A 170 8.26 -1.06 -0.19
N TYR A 171 7.47 -1.13 -1.28
CA TYR A 171 7.99 -1.38 -2.61
C TYR A 171 8.70 -0.16 -3.22
N ALA A 172 8.21 1.07 -2.96
CA ALA A 172 8.73 2.31 -3.52
C ALA A 172 9.98 2.81 -2.82
#